data_f534cde8a88c647bfb20fb44894297b7
#
_entry.id   f534cde8a88c647bfb20fb44894297b7
#
_cell.length_a   1.000
_cell.length_b   1.000
_cell.length_c   1.000
_cell.angle_alpha   90.00
_cell.angle_beta   90.00
_cell.angle_gamma   90.00
#
_symmetry.space_group_name_H-M   'P 1'
#
loop_
_entity.id
_entity.type
_entity.pdbx_description
1 polymer ?
#
loop_
_entity_poly.entity_id
_entity_poly.type
_entity_poly.pdbx_seq_one_letter_code
_entity_poly.pdbx_strand_id
1 'polypeptide(L)'
;MKGMDHSKMSGMDHSGMENMTGMDHSGMGNMAGMESMSGMDGMESMQPAAPTESRTPIPALTDADRRAAFPDVHGHKVHDSSINWYVLADQLEWQKNNDSGGFSWDVSGWVGGDIDRLWLRSEGETSKGKTESAEVQALWGHAVSPWWDVVAGARQDFRPGRQQTWLAAGFQGMPLYNLETELTAFAGERGRTALRFETEYDVLLTNRLILQPSLEANVFSKDDKDREIGKGLSNTELSLRLRYEVRREFAPYIGVSWNQLYGNTADMAAREGEKDNEVRFLLGARVWF
;
A
#
# COMPACT_ATOMS: atom_id res chain seq x y z
N MET A 1 37.27 0.57 23.40
CA MET A 1 36.12 1.01 24.21
C MET A 1 35.58 -0.22 24.93
N LYS A 2 35.53 -0.16 26.28
CA LYS A 2 35.21 -1.28 27.17
C LYS A 2 33.74 -1.71 26.98
N GLY A 3 33.50 -3.01 26.83
CA GLY A 3 32.18 -3.61 26.79
C GLY A 3 31.41 -3.44 28.10
N MET A 4 30.14 -3.07 28.00
CA MET A 4 29.20 -3.10 29.13
C MET A 4 28.69 -4.52 29.33
N ASP A 5 28.94 -5.02 30.52
CA ASP A 5 28.52 -6.33 30.99
C ASP A 5 27.02 -6.28 31.40
N HIS A 6 26.17 -7.01 30.67
CA HIS A 6 24.72 -7.08 30.89
C HIS A 6 24.28 -8.17 31.88
N SER A 7 25.19 -8.70 32.72
CA SER A 7 24.89 -9.85 33.61
C SER A 7 24.23 -9.47 34.94
N LYS A 8 23.75 -8.24 35.15
CA LYS A 8 23.14 -7.79 36.43
C LYS A 8 21.70 -7.26 36.31
N MET A 9 20.90 -7.73 35.38
CA MET A 9 19.45 -7.45 35.32
C MET A 9 18.59 -8.72 35.35
N SER A 10 18.88 -9.64 36.29
CA SER A 10 17.96 -10.70 36.60
C SER A 10 17.43 -10.46 38.04
N GLY A 11 16.21 -9.93 38.16
CA GLY A 11 15.61 -9.70 39.47
C GLY A 11 14.42 -8.76 39.48
N MET A 12 13.57 -8.75 38.44
CA MET A 12 12.20 -8.22 38.57
C MET A 12 11.22 -9.38 38.51
N ASP A 13 10.81 -9.80 39.71
CA ASP A 13 9.77 -10.78 39.92
C ASP A 13 8.41 -10.16 39.59
N HIS A 14 7.76 -10.64 38.54
CA HIS A 14 6.43 -10.21 38.09
C HIS A 14 5.29 -11.07 38.70
N SER A 15 5.53 -11.83 39.76
CA SER A 15 4.54 -12.71 40.39
C SER A 15 3.47 -12.00 41.25
N GLY A 16 3.42 -10.68 41.25
CA GLY A 16 2.49 -9.89 42.09
C GLY A 16 1.27 -9.26 41.38
N MET A 17 1.04 -9.48 40.10
CA MET A 17 -0.05 -8.80 39.36
C MET A 17 -1.23 -9.71 38.95
N GLU A 18 -1.34 -10.92 39.46
CA GLU A 18 -2.46 -11.82 39.09
C GLU A 18 -3.63 -11.82 40.09
N ASN A 19 -3.84 -10.76 40.88
CA ASN A 19 -4.97 -10.74 41.83
C ASN A 19 -5.69 -9.38 41.89
N MET A 20 -6.05 -8.81 40.75
CA MET A 20 -6.95 -7.65 40.68
C MET A 20 -8.26 -7.93 39.89
N THR A 21 -8.75 -9.15 39.92
CA THR A 21 -10.11 -9.48 39.48
C THR A 21 -10.99 -9.73 40.67
N GLY A 22 -11.51 -8.67 41.31
CA GLY A 22 -12.36 -8.83 42.48
C GLY A 22 -12.78 -7.55 43.20
N MET A 23 -12.86 -6.42 42.50
CA MET A 23 -13.57 -5.27 43.06
C MET A 23 -15.02 -5.28 42.58
N ASP A 24 -15.86 -5.91 43.38
CA ASP A 24 -17.31 -5.85 43.28
C ASP A 24 -17.79 -4.46 43.69
N HIS A 25 -18.33 -3.70 42.75
CA HIS A 25 -18.92 -2.37 42.97
C HIS A 25 -20.40 -2.39 43.40
N SER A 26 -20.92 -3.55 43.86
CA SER A 26 -22.33 -3.70 44.26
C SER A 26 -22.65 -3.27 45.70
N GLY A 27 -21.70 -2.67 46.43
CA GLY A 27 -21.86 -2.29 47.83
C GLY A 27 -22.11 -0.81 48.15
N MET A 28 -22.36 0.08 47.18
CA MET A 28 -22.64 1.51 47.44
C MET A 28 -24.13 1.88 47.36
N GLY A 29 -24.97 1.07 47.95
CA GLY A 29 -26.39 1.35 48.06
C GLY A 29 -26.88 1.08 49.49
N ASN A 30 -26.57 1.94 50.43
CA ASN A 30 -27.39 2.24 51.60
C ASN A 30 -26.63 3.12 52.63
N MET A 31 -26.55 4.43 52.35
CA MET A 31 -26.26 5.43 53.38
C MET A 31 -27.54 6.22 53.75
N ALA A 32 -28.58 5.45 54.15
CA ALA A 32 -29.73 6.00 54.83
C ALA A 32 -29.68 5.49 56.27
N GLY A 33 -28.92 6.16 57.14
CA GLY A 33 -28.79 5.68 58.53
C GLY A 33 -27.79 6.46 59.40
N MET A 34 -27.52 7.72 59.08
CA MET A 34 -26.73 8.61 59.96
C MET A 34 -27.49 9.89 60.32
N GLU A 35 -28.73 9.74 60.75
CA GLU A 35 -29.41 10.75 61.54
C GLU A 35 -29.34 10.32 63.02
N SER A 36 -28.32 10.79 63.72
CA SER A 36 -28.29 11.13 65.14
C SER A 36 -26.87 11.01 65.72
N MET A 37 -26.05 11.98 65.39
CA MET A 37 -24.93 12.38 66.25
C MET A 37 -25.01 13.89 66.48
N SER A 38 -26.00 14.32 67.22
CA SER A 38 -26.03 15.63 67.86
C SER A 38 -25.12 15.52 69.09
N GLY A 39 -23.88 16.00 68.99
CA GLY A 39 -22.98 15.98 70.15
C GLY A 39 -21.50 16.23 69.82
N MET A 40 -21.21 16.93 68.74
CA MET A 40 -19.85 17.45 68.46
C MET A 40 -19.91 18.94 68.04
N ASP A 41 -20.45 19.76 68.96
CA ASP A 41 -20.18 21.21 68.96
C ASP A 41 -18.75 21.39 69.45
N GLY A 42 -17.78 21.57 68.54
CA GLY A 42 -16.40 21.86 68.92
C GLY A 42 -15.32 21.48 67.91
N MET A 43 -15.66 20.90 66.75
CA MET A 43 -14.73 20.83 65.65
C MET A 43 -15.01 21.94 64.64
N GLU A 44 -14.58 23.16 64.99
CA GLU A 44 -14.39 24.18 64.00
C GLU A 44 -13.56 23.59 62.88
N SER A 45 -14.13 23.62 61.68
CA SER A 45 -13.56 23.13 60.41
C SER A 45 -12.10 23.51 60.26
N MET A 46 -11.19 22.63 60.53
CA MET A 46 -9.86 22.68 59.91
C MET A 46 -10.04 22.34 58.43
N GLN A 47 -10.64 23.26 57.69
CA GLN A 47 -10.41 23.29 56.27
C GLN A 47 -8.92 23.62 56.11
N PRO A 48 -8.09 22.72 55.52
CA PRO A 48 -6.74 23.10 55.22
C PRO A 48 -6.83 24.34 54.32
N ALA A 49 -6.31 25.45 54.81
CA ALA A 49 -6.22 26.67 54.00
C ALA A 49 -5.60 26.29 52.68
N ALA A 50 -6.32 26.54 51.57
CA ALA A 50 -5.78 26.33 50.25
C ALA A 50 -4.42 27.03 50.19
N PRO A 51 -3.34 26.37 49.76
CA PRO A 51 -2.03 26.99 49.73
C PRO A 51 -2.14 28.25 48.86
N THR A 52 -2.03 29.38 49.50
CA THR A 52 -2.09 30.69 48.90
C THR A 52 -0.87 31.03 48.06
N GLU A 53 0.18 30.20 48.20
CA GLU A 53 1.41 30.35 47.43
C GLU A 53 1.83 28.98 46.87
N SER A 54 2.30 28.99 45.62
CA SER A 54 2.91 27.81 45.02
C SER A 54 4.12 27.36 45.82
N ARG A 55 4.25 26.08 46.15
CA ARG A 55 5.42 25.52 46.83
C ARG A 55 6.74 25.65 46.07
N THR A 56 6.66 25.90 44.77
CA THR A 56 7.78 26.28 43.93
C THR A 56 7.51 27.68 43.38
N PRO A 57 8.47 28.59 43.41
CA PRO A 57 8.27 29.93 42.82
C PRO A 57 8.09 29.78 41.31
N ILE A 58 6.82 29.69 40.88
CA ILE A 58 6.50 29.78 39.47
C ILE A 58 6.46 31.25 39.12
N PRO A 59 7.40 31.76 38.27
CA PRO A 59 7.38 33.15 37.87
C PRO A 59 6.02 33.47 37.22
N ALA A 60 5.47 34.64 37.52
CA ALA A 60 4.29 35.14 36.84
C ALA A 60 4.61 35.30 35.37
N LEU A 61 3.82 34.65 34.48
CA LEU A 61 3.95 34.76 33.04
C LEU A 61 3.73 36.19 32.60
N THR A 62 4.75 36.81 32.06
CA THR A 62 4.71 38.14 31.50
C THR A 62 4.21 38.11 30.03
N ASP A 63 3.79 39.26 29.51
CA ASP A 63 3.46 39.36 28.08
C ASP A 63 4.68 39.17 27.16
N ALA A 64 5.89 39.36 27.70
CA ALA A 64 7.12 39.06 26.99
C ALA A 64 7.33 37.56 26.88
N ASP A 65 7.05 36.78 27.94
CA ASP A 65 7.16 35.31 27.92
C ASP A 65 6.11 34.70 26.96
N ARG A 66 4.89 35.24 26.95
CA ARG A 66 3.84 34.80 26.01
C ARG A 66 4.22 35.07 24.57
N ARG A 67 4.81 36.23 24.27
CA ARG A 67 5.31 36.55 22.91
C ARG A 67 6.49 35.72 22.51
N ALA A 68 7.37 35.38 23.46
CA ALA A 68 8.51 34.51 23.19
C ALA A 68 8.10 33.04 22.96
N ALA A 69 7.05 32.56 23.69
CA ALA A 69 6.53 31.22 23.54
C ALA A 69 5.77 30.99 22.21
N PHE A 70 5.19 32.07 21.67
CA PHE A 70 4.49 32.08 20.38
C PHE A 70 5.06 33.17 19.47
N PRO A 71 6.32 32.99 18.99
CA PRO A 71 6.86 33.94 18.04
C PRO A 71 6.00 33.98 16.79
N ASP A 72 5.77 35.18 16.25
CA ASP A 72 5.16 35.33 14.93
C ASP A 72 6.03 34.61 13.90
N VAL A 73 5.67 33.39 13.56
CA VAL A 73 6.27 32.63 12.48
C VAL A 73 5.81 33.23 11.17
N HIS A 74 6.49 34.29 10.73
CA HIS A 74 6.22 34.87 9.43
C HIS A 74 6.47 33.82 8.36
N GLY A 75 5.39 33.34 7.75
CA GLY A 75 5.42 32.65 6.47
C GLY A 75 5.94 31.22 6.50
N HIS A 76 5.52 30.36 7.44
CA HIS A 76 5.43 28.96 7.10
C HIS A 76 4.42 28.82 5.97
N LYS A 77 4.89 28.91 4.74
CA LYS A 77 4.17 28.34 3.61
C LYS A 77 4.15 26.86 3.88
N VAL A 78 3.00 26.37 4.31
CA VAL A 78 2.70 24.94 4.28
C VAL A 78 2.87 24.55 2.82
N HIS A 79 3.81 23.64 2.53
CA HIS A 79 4.09 23.23 1.15
C HIS A 79 3.04 22.23 0.62
N ASP A 80 1.80 22.31 1.11
CA ASP A 80 0.67 21.46 0.75
C ASP A 80 0.27 21.55 -0.73
N SER A 81 0.82 22.52 -1.46
CA SER A 81 0.56 22.71 -2.89
C SER A 81 1.80 22.40 -3.77
N SER A 82 2.80 21.71 -3.23
CA SER A 82 3.96 21.33 -4.04
C SER A 82 3.58 20.25 -5.05
N ILE A 83 4.03 20.43 -6.29
CA ILE A 83 3.95 19.38 -7.31
C ILE A 83 5.15 18.46 -7.12
N ASN A 84 4.87 17.20 -6.91
CA ASN A 84 5.84 16.13 -6.80
C ASN A 84 5.74 15.20 -8.01
N TRP A 85 6.75 14.38 -8.21
CA TRP A 85 6.73 13.34 -9.22
C TRP A 85 7.46 12.10 -8.71
N TYR A 86 7.12 10.97 -9.27
CA TYR A 86 7.71 9.68 -8.98
C TYR A 86 7.72 8.83 -10.25
N VAL A 87 8.77 8.06 -10.46
CA VAL A 87 8.87 7.10 -11.57
C VAL A 87 9.37 5.77 -11.00
N LEU A 88 8.68 4.71 -11.33
CA LEU A 88 9.00 3.35 -10.97
C LEU A 88 9.08 2.50 -12.24
N ALA A 89 10.21 1.88 -12.48
CA ALA A 89 10.32 0.71 -13.35
C ALA A 89 10.26 -0.52 -12.45
N ASP A 90 9.06 -1.04 -12.24
CA ASP A 90 8.83 -2.17 -11.35
C ASP A 90 9.38 -3.45 -11.94
N GLN A 91 9.17 -3.62 -13.24
CA GLN A 91 9.66 -4.76 -13.97
C GLN A 91 10.48 -4.30 -15.17
N LEU A 92 11.76 -4.60 -15.12
CA LEU A 92 12.67 -4.60 -16.27
C LEU A 92 13.30 -5.97 -16.27
N GLU A 93 12.63 -6.94 -16.90
CA GLU A 93 13.01 -8.34 -16.72
C GLU A 93 13.18 -9.09 -18.04
N TRP A 94 14.17 -9.95 -18.04
CA TRP A 94 14.33 -10.98 -19.03
C TRP A 94 13.58 -12.23 -18.57
N GLN A 95 12.72 -12.73 -19.44
CA GLN A 95 11.92 -13.91 -19.21
C GLN A 95 12.40 -15.06 -20.08
N LYS A 96 12.42 -16.25 -19.53
CA LYS A 96 12.76 -17.48 -20.26
C LYS A 96 11.85 -18.62 -19.92
N ASN A 97 11.25 -19.23 -20.93
CA ASN A 97 10.63 -20.55 -20.87
C ASN A 97 11.51 -21.62 -21.55
N ASN A 98 10.98 -22.83 -21.73
CA ASN A 98 11.69 -23.92 -22.40
C ASN A 98 11.91 -23.67 -23.90
N ASP A 99 11.06 -22.87 -24.54
CA ASP A 99 10.97 -22.73 -26.00
C ASP A 99 11.44 -21.37 -26.49
N SER A 100 11.42 -20.33 -25.64
CA SER A 100 11.73 -18.95 -26.02
C SER A 100 12.30 -18.13 -24.86
N GLY A 101 12.86 -16.96 -25.23
CA GLY A 101 13.22 -15.90 -24.30
C GLY A 101 12.70 -14.58 -24.79
N GLY A 102 12.39 -13.68 -23.86
CA GLY A 102 11.84 -12.37 -24.13
C GLY A 102 12.26 -11.35 -23.08
N PHE A 103 11.80 -10.13 -23.26
CA PHE A 103 11.97 -9.02 -22.35
C PHE A 103 10.58 -8.45 -22.01
N SER A 104 10.33 -8.21 -20.74
CA SER A 104 9.10 -7.58 -20.24
C SER A 104 9.45 -6.32 -19.48
N TRP A 105 8.56 -5.33 -19.57
CA TRP A 105 8.66 -4.10 -18.80
C TRP A 105 7.31 -3.71 -18.23
N ASP A 106 7.34 -3.22 -17.02
CA ASP A 106 6.29 -2.48 -16.36
C ASP A 106 6.90 -1.22 -15.76
N VAL A 107 6.47 -0.08 -16.28
CA VAL A 107 6.95 1.24 -15.87
C VAL A 107 5.76 2.12 -15.56
N SER A 108 5.74 2.67 -14.38
CA SER A 108 4.72 3.60 -13.94
C SER A 108 5.34 4.87 -13.40
N GLY A 109 4.56 5.93 -13.37
CA GLY A 109 4.98 7.19 -12.76
C GLY A 109 3.80 8.11 -12.59
N TRP A 110 3.96 9.08 -11.72
CA TRP A 110 2.96 10.10 -11.50
C TRP A 110 3.59 11.47 -11.28
N VAL A 111 2.79 12.49 -11.59
CA VAL A 111 3.09 13.89 -11.29
C VAL A 111 1.84 14.56 -10.76
N GLY A 112 1.96 15.33 -9.68
CA GLY A 112 0.83 16.02 -9.09
C GLY A 112 1.02 16.42 -7.63
N GLY A 113 -0.06 16.76 -6.97
CA GLY A 113 -0.14 17.07 -5.54
C GLY A 113 -0.46 15.83 -4.70
N ASP A 114 -0.89 16.10 -3.48
CA ASP A 114 -1.23 15.03 -2.53
C ASP A 114 -2.58 14.38 -2.85
N ILE A 115 -3.49 15.13 -3.45
CA ILE A 115 -4.87 14.68 -3.73
C ILE A 115 -5.03 14.26 -5.19
N ASP A 116 -4.58 15.11 -6.13
CA ASP A 116 -4.75 14.90 -7.56
C ASP A 116 -3.41 14.64 -8.22
N ARG A 117 -3.34 13.54 -9.02
CA ARG A 117 -2.12 13.09 -9.72
C ARG A 117 -2.46 12.68 -11.14
N LEU A 118 -1.55 12.94 -12.05
CA LEU A 118 -1.56 12.32 -13.36
C LEU A 118 -0.63 11.11 -13.33
N TRP A 119 -1.19 9.94 -13.55
CA TRP A 119 -0.47 8.68 -13.68
C TRP A 119 -0.21 8.38 -15.14
N LEU A 120 1.00 7.97 -15.45
CA LEU A 120 1.42 7.42 -16.72
C LEU A 120 1.97 6.01 -16.48
N ARG A 121 1.48 5.03 -17.23
CA ARG A 121 1.90 3.64 -17.14
C ARG A 121 2.23 3.10 -18.52
N SER A 122 3.22 2.26 -18.60
CA SER A 122 3.58 1.53 -19.82
C SER A 122 3.99 0.12 -19.47
N GLU A 123 3.32 -0.83 -20.07
CA GLU A 123 3.55 -2.25 -19.90
C GLU A 123 3.72 -2.92 -21.26
N GLY A 124 4.54 -3.96 -21.30
CA GLY A 124 4.67 -4.75 -22.52
C GLY A 124 5.65 -5.88 -22.43
N GLU A 125 5.56 -6.76 -23.44
CA GLU A 125 6.35 -7.96 -23.55
C GLU A 125 6.88 -8.15 -24.97
N THR A 126 8.10 -8.64 -25.07
CA THR A 126 8.68 -9.11 -26.32
C THR A 126 9.05 -10.57 -26.21
N SER A 127 8.84 -11.35 -27.26
CA SER A 127 9.29 -12.72 -27.37
C SER A 127 9.90 -12.94 -28.74
N LYS A 128 10.99 -13.71 -28.81
CA LYS A 128 11.70 -14.00 -30.08
C LYS A 128 12.02 -12.76 -30.92
N GLY A 129 12.26 -11.60 -30.27
CA GLY A 129 12.56 -10.33 -30.92
C GLY A 129 11.35 -9.61 -31.53
N LYS A 130 10.11 -10.03 -31.22
CA LYS A 130 8.88 -9.34 -31.62
C LYS A 130 8.14 -8.86 -30.38
N THR A 131 7.49 -7.71 -30.49
CA THR A 131 6.60 -7.19 -29.45
C THR A 131 5.28 -7.97 -29.50
N GLU A 132 4.98 -8.70 -28.44
CA GLU A 132 3.74 -9.47 -28.30
C GLU A 132 2.65 -8.63 -27.66
N SER A 133 2.98 -7.89 -26.60
CA SER A 133 2.06 -6.93 -25.97
C SER A 133 2.76 -5.59 -25.78
N ALA A 134 2.01 -4.51 -25.91
CA ALA A 134 2.47 -3.17 -25.55
C ALA A 134 1.27 -2.26 -25.32
N GLU A 135 1.24 -1.62 -24.17
CA GLU A 135 0.20 -0.66 -23.81
C GLU A 135 0.77 0.57 -23.11
N VAL A 136 0.01 1.65 -23.18
CA VAL A 136 0.27 2.89 -22.43
C VAL A 136 -1.04 3.37 -21.83
N GLN A 137 -1.01 3.80 -20.58
CA GLN A 137 -2.15 4.36 -19.89
C GLN A 137 -1.82 5.79 -19.42
N ALA A 138 -2.81 6.67 -19.51
CA ALA A 138 -2.78 8.01 -18.92
C ALA A 138 -4.04 8.17 -18.06
N LEU A 139 -3.87 8.26 -16.75
CA LEU A 139 -4.96 8.23 -15.78
C LEU A 139 -4.86 9.45 -14.85
N TRP A 140 -5.97 10.13 -14.65
CA TRP A 140 -6.11 11.04 -13.52
C TRP A 140 -6.44 10.22 -12.28
N GLY A 141 -5.70 10.41 -11.21
CA GLY A 141 -5.92 9.79 -9.91
C GLY A 141 -6.34 10.81 -8.88
N HIS A 142 -7.33 10.47 -8.06
CA HIS A 142 -7.84 11.29 -6.97
C HIS A 142 -7.87 10.50 -5.67
N ALA A 143 -7.16 10.98 -4.65
CA ALA A 143 -7.12 10.34 -3.35
C ALA A 143 -8.48 10.50 -2.64
N VAL A 144 -9.21 9.40 -2.47
CA VAL A 144 -10.49 9.34 -1.75
C VAL A 144 -10.32 8.96 -0.29
N SER A 145 -9.18 8.39 0.06
CA SER A 145 -8.77 8.07 1.43
C SER A 145 -7.25 8.00 1.51
N PRO A 146 -6.65 7.90 2.70
CA PRO A 146 -5.19 7.75 2.83
C PRO A 146 -4.61 6.52 2.13
N TRP A 147 -5.43 5.52 1.81
CA TRP A 147 -5.01 4.23 1.27
C TRP A 147 -5.61 3.90 -0.11
N TRP A 148 -6.50 4.75 -0.63
CA TRP A 148 -7.20 4.48 -1.88
C TRP A 148 -7.31 5.71 -2.75
N ASP A 149 -6.95 5.52 -4.00
CA ASP A 149 -7.19 6.46 -5.09
C ASP A 149 -8.26 5.90 -6.03
N VAL A 150 -9.12 6.75 -6.54
CA VAL A 150 -9.93 6.50 -7.73
C VAL A 150 -9.12 6.94 -8.93
N VAL A 151 -9.08 6.14 -9.98
CA VAL A 151 -8.40 6.49 -11.22
C VAL A 151 -9.37 6.50 -12.40
N ALA A 152 -9.18 7.45 -13.32
CA ALA A 152 -9.96 7.50 -14.56
C ALA A 152 -9.12 8.09 -15.69
N GLY A 153 -9.27 7.55 -16.91
CA GLY A 153 -8.49 8.03 -18.06
C GLY A 153 -8.61 7.16 -19.29
N ALA A 154 -7.51 6.98 -19.98
CA ALA A 154 -7.46 6.21 -21.21
C ALA A 154 -6.24 5.28 -21.23
N ARG A 155 -6.44 4.15 -21.91
CA ARG A 155 -5.43 3.16 -22.24
C ARG A 155 -5.38 3.02 -23.75
N GLN A 156 -4.18 2.94 -24.28
CA GLN A 156 -3.92 2.66 -25.69
C GLN A 156 -3.11 1.37 -25.80
N ASP A 157 -3.69 0.34 -26.41
CA ASP A 157 -2.98 -0.87 -26.77
C ASP A 157 -2.38 -0.73 -28.17
N PHE A 158 -1.12 -1.05 -28.29
CA PHE A 158 -0.41 -1.10 -29.57
C PHE A 158 -0.30 -2.54 -30.10
N ARG A 159 -0.31 -3.52 -29.19
CA ARG A 159 -0.22 -4.97 -29.43
C ARG A 159 -1.01 -5.73 -28.36
N PRO A 160 -1.48 -6.99 -28.66
CA PRO A 160 -1.46 -7.71 -29.92
C PRO A 160 -2.47 -7.14 -30.92
N GLY A 161 -2.34 -7.55 -32.19
CA GLY A 161 -3.27 -7.21 -33.24
C GLY A 161 -3.32 -5.72 -33.61
N ARG A 162 -4.52 -5.20 -33.85
CA ARG A 162 -4.73 -3.77 -34.15
C ARG A 162 -4.67 -2.92 -32.90
N GLN A 163 -4.21 -1.69 -33.06
CA GLN A 163 -4.27 -0.69 -32.00
C GLN A 163 -5.70 -0.49 -31.52
N GLN A 164 -5.88 -0.38 -30.21
CA GLN A 164 -7.20 -0.22 -29.59
C GLN A 164 -7.09 0.79 -28.45
N THR A 165 -8.07 1.70 -28.41
CA THR A 165 -8.20 2.68 -27.33
C THR A 165 -9.31 2.24 -26.38
N TRP A 166 -9.06 2.40 -25.10
CA TRP A 166 -10.00 2.12 -24.02
C TRP A 166 -10.15 3.33 -23.11
N LEU A 167 -11.35 3.58 -22.65
CA LEU A 167 -11.58 4.37 -21.46
C LEU A 167 -11.32 3.48 -20.26
N ALA A 168 -10.67 4.00 -19.26
CA ALA A 168 -10.31 3.29 -18.04
C ALA A 168 -10.90 3.99 -16.82
N ALA A 169 -11.42 3.22 -15.87
CA ALA A 169 -11.84 3.71 -14.57
C ALA A 169 -11.65 2.63 -13.52
N GLY A 170 -11.13 2.98 -12.35
CA GLY A 170 -10.80 1.97 -11.36
C GLY A 170 -10.44 2.55 -10.00
N PHE A 171 -9.93 1.66 -9.17
CA PHE A 171 -9.41 1.93 -7.84
C PHE A 171 -8.02 1.33 -7.74
N GLN A 172 -7.11 2.07 -7.10
CA GLN A 172 -5.80 1.57 -6.72
C GLN A 172 -5.53 1.92 -5.27
N GLY A 173 -4.78 1.09 -4.57
CA GLY A 173 -4.46 1.39 -3.20
C GLY A 173 -3.80 0.25 -2.44
N MET A 174 -3.67 0.46 -1.15
CA MET A 174 -3.01 -0.46 -0.23
C MET A 174 -3.98 -0.84 0.92
N PRO A 175 -4.87 -1.84 0.69
CA PRO A 175 -5.86 -2.26 1.68
C PRO A 175 -5.25 -2.82 2.97
N LEU A 176 -4.06 -3.40 2.88
CA LEU A 176 -3.25 -3.86 3.99
C LEU A 176 -1.82 -3.36 3.79
N TYR A 177 -1.07 -3.26 4.86
CA TYR A 177 0.33 -2.84 4.80
C TYR A 177 1.14 -3.77 3.86
N ASN A 178 1.85 -3.17 2.90
CA ASN A 178 2.61 -3.86 1.84
C ASN A 178 1.77 -4.68 0.84
N LEU A 179 0.44 -4.60 0.85
CA LEU A 179 -0.43 -5.22 -0.14
C LEU A 179 -0.93 -4.15 -1.10
N GLU A 180 -0.35 -4.06 -2.28
CA GLU A 180 -0.82 -3.19 -3.35
C GLU A 180 -1.95 -3.90 -4.10
N THR A 181 -2.99 -3.18 -4.47
CA THR A 181 -4.15 -3.74 -5.14
C THR A 181 -4.73 -2.75 -6.12
N GLU A 182 -5.00 -3.21 -7.33
CA GLU A 182 -5.61 -2.43 -8.39
C GLU A 182 -6.79 -3.20 -9.00
N LEU A 183 -7.86 -2.47 -9.27
CA LEU A 183 -9.03 -2.98 -9.98
C LEU A 183 -9.46 -1.94 -11.00
N THR A 184 -9.25 -2.23 -12.29
CA THR A 184 -9.54 -1.30 -13.36
C THR A 184 -10.50 -1.91 -14.37
N ALA A 185 -11.60 -1.21 -14.64
CA ALA A 185 -12.54 -1.50 -15.68
C ALA A 185 -12.21 -0.70 -16.95
N PHE A 186 -12.31 -1.35 -18.10
CA PHE A 186 -12.03 -0.76 -19.39
C PHE A 186 -13.28 -0.83 -20.30
N ALA A 187 -13.52 0.25 -21.03
CA ALA A 187 -14.56 0.31 -22.05
C ALA A 187 -13.93 0.73 -23.40
N GLY A 188 -13.91 -0.21 -24.32
CA GLY A 188 -13.29 -0.05 -25.64
C GLY A 188 -14.32 0.11 -26.75
N GLU A 189 -13.80 0.17 -27.96
CA GLU A 189 -14.60 0.27 -29.20
C GLU A 189 -15.55 -0.91 -29.36
N ARG A 190 -16.65 -0.71 -30.10
CA ARG A 190 -17.65 -1.74 -30.42
C ARG A 190 -18.35 -2.36 -29.20
N GLY A 191 -18.35 -1.64 -28.07
CA GLY A 191 -18.97 -2.10 -26.83
C GLY A 191 -18.25 -3.29 -26.20
N ARG A 192 -16.94 -3.39 -26.37
CA ARG A 192 -16.07 -4.30 -25.63
C ARG A 192 -15.83 -3.72 -24.25
N THR A 193 -15.84 -4.55 -23.24
CA THR A 193 -15.45 -4.17 -21.89
C THR A 193 -14.48 -5.21 -21.32
N ALA A 194 -13.59 -4.76 -20.48
CA ALA A 194 -12.66 -5.63 -19.76
C ALA A 194 -12.54 -5.19 -18.30
N LEU A 195 -12.11 -6.11 -17.46
CA LEU A 195 -11.78 -5.88 -16.07
C LEU A 195 -10.41 -6.51 -15.81
N ARG A 196 -9.50 -5.73 -15.24
CA ARG A 196 -8.19 -6.19 -14.78
C ARG A 196 -8.13 -6.06 -13.27
N PHE A 197 -7.71 -7.11 -12.63
CA PHE A 197 -7.41 -7.16 -11.20
C PHE A 197 -5.94 -7.49 -11.04
N GLU A 198 -5.24 -6.69 -10.28
CA GLU A 198 -3.82 -6.85 -9.97
C GLU A 198 -3.62 -6.72 -8.46
N THR A 199 -2.78 -7.57 -7.91
CA THR A 199 -2.38 -7.44 -6.51
C THR A 199 -1.00 -8.02 -6.29
N GLU A 200 -0.22 -7.33 -5.47
CA GLU A 200 1.11 -7.77 -5.06
C GLU A 200 1.35 -7.53 -3.57
N TYR A 201 2.17 -8.36 -2.98
CA TYR A 201 2.46 -8.30 -1.55
C TYR A 201 3.94 -8.39 -1.27
N ASP A 202 4.50 -7.39 -0.59
CA ASP A 202 5.90 -7.36 -0.19
C ASP A 202 6.11 -8.05 1.17
N VAL A 203 6.63 -9.30 1.14
CA VAL A 203 7.03 -10.04 2.35
C VAL A 203 8.50 -9.76 2.65
N LEU A 204 8.76 -8.99 3.68
CA LEU A 204 10.11 -8.68 4.12
C LEU A 204 10.74 -9.87 4.84
N LEU A 205 11.56 -10.66 4.14
CA LEU A 205 12.35 -11.75 4.76
C LEU A 205 13.48 -11.17 5.61
N THR A 206 14.05 -10.06 5.16
CA THR A 206 15.00 -9.21 5.89
C THR A 206 14.75 -7.75 5.50
N ASN A 207 15.48 -6.81 6.07
CA ASN A 207 15.39 -5.38 5.70
C ASN A 207 15.76 -5.08 4.24
N ARG A 208 16.32 -6.05 3.50
CA ARG A 208 16.77 -5.90 2.11
C ARG A 208 16.33 -7.02 1.19
N LEU A 209 15.97 -8.16 1.74
CA LEU A 209 15.52 -9.32 0.97
C LEU A 209 14.00 -9.41 1.08
N ILE A 210 13.33 -9.24 -0.04
CA ILE A 210 11.89 -9.14 -0.15
C ILE A 210 11.40 -10.25 -1.08
N LEU A 211 10.41 -11.00 -0.63
CA LEU A 211 9.69 -11.97 -1.43
C LEU A 211 8.37 -11.33 -1.86
N GLN A 212 8.14 -11.23 -3.16
CA GLN A 212 6.98 -10.56 -3.73
C GLN A 212 6.15 -11.55 -4.55
N PRO A 213 5.10 -12.17 -3.97
CA PRO A 213 4.04 -12.80 -4.73
C PRO A 213 3.16 -11.75 -5.40
N SER A 214 2.74 -12.00 -6.62
CA SER A 214 1.74 -11.19 -7.33
C SER A 214 0.74 -12.06 -8.07
N LEU A 215 -0.44 -11.49 -8.30
CA LEU A 215 -1.54 -12.09 -9.06
C LEU A 215 -2.12 -11.02 -9.98
N GLU A 216 -2.25 -11.36 -11.25
CA GLU A 216 -3.02 -10.62 -12.24
C GLU A 216 -4.13 -11.49 -12.79
N ALA A 217 -5.31 -10.92 -13.07
CA ALA A 217 -6.43 -11.58 -13.70
C ALA A 217 -7.15 -10.64 -14.66
N ASN A 218 -7.38 -11.11 -15.89
CA ASN A 218 -8.05 -10.36 -16.94
C ASN A 218 -9.35 -11.03 -17.37
N VAL A 219 -10.42 -10.24 -17.37
CA VAL A 219 -11.78 -10.69 -17.77
C VAL A 219 -12.29 -9.82 -18.92
N PHE A 220 -12.78 -10.43 -19.98
CA PHE A 220 -13.32 -9.74 -21.15
C PHE A 220 -14.78 -10.08 -21.40
N SER A 221 -15.57 -9.10 -21.86
CA SER A 221 -17.01 -9.31 -22.13
C SER A 221 -17.29 -9.99 -23.46
N LYS A 222 -16.36 -9.93 -24.42
CA LYS A 222 -16.52 -10.43 -25.78
C LYS A 222 -15.22 -11.04 -26.30
N ASP A 223 -15.37 -12.01 -27.22
CA ASP A 223 -14.24 -12.55 -27.96
C ASP A 223 -13.63 -11.50 -28.90
N ASP A 224 -12.32 -11.49 -28.98
CA ASP A 224 -11.52 -10.71 -29.94
C ASP A 224 -10.52 -11.62 -30.63
N LYS A 225 -10.91 -12.12 -31.81
CA LYS A 225 -10.09 -13.06 -32.58
C LYS A 225 -8.83 -12.45 -33.12
N ASP A 226 -8.83 -11.12 -33.40
CA ASP A 226 -7.67 -10.41 -33.92
C ASP A 226 -6.57 -10.28 -32.84
N ARG A 227 -6.94 -10.46 -31.58
CA ARG A 227 -6.07 -10.32 -30.42
C ARG A 227 -5.93 -11.64 -29.63
N GLU A 228 -6.60 -12.70 -30.09
CA GLU A 228 -6.62 -14.02 -29.45
C GLU A 228 -7.17 -14.00 -28.02
N ILE A 229 -8.09 -13.09 -27.75
CA ILE A 229 -8.70 -12.90 -26.43
C ILE A 229 -10.10 -13.46 -26.45
N GLY A 230 -10.39 -14.39 -25.54
CA GLY A 230 -11.70 -14.99 -25.34
C GLY A 230 -12.55 -14.24 -24.32
N LYS A 231 -13.86 -14.41 -24.44
CA LYS A 231 -14.84 -13.92 -23.48
C LYS A 231 -14.72 -14.65 -22.14
N GLY A 232 -14.94 -13.93 -21.04
CA GLY A 232 -14.86 -14.43 -19.66
C GLY A 232 -13.50 -14.18 -19.05
N LEU A 233 -13.11 -14.99 -18.09
CA LEU A 233 -11.73 -15.01 -17.58
C LEU A 233 -10.81 -15.45 -18.72
N SER A 234 -9.96 -14.56 -19.17
CA SER A 234 -9.05 -14.78 -20.30
C SER A 234 -7.75 -15.44 -19.84
N ASN A 235 -7.10 -14.82 -18.87
CA ASN A 235 -5.87 -15.32 -18.30
C ASN A 235 -5.73 -14.94 -16.83
N THR A 236 -4.91 -15.71 -16.13
CA THR A 236 -4.33 -15.32 -14.83
C THR A 236 -2.83 -15.51 -14.88
N GLU A 237 -2.13 -14.57 -14.29
CA GLU A 237 -0.69 -14.69 -14.04
C GLU A 237 -0.41 -14.66 -12.55
N LEU A 238 0.30 -15.67 -12.07
CA LEU A 238 0.85 -15.73 -10.73
C LEU A 238 2.36 -15.58 -10.85
N SER A 239 2.95 -14.69 -10.07
CA SER A 239 4.39 -14.58 -10.03
C SER A 239 4.94 -14.57 -8.60
N LEU A 240 6.19 -14.96 -8.49
CA LEU A 240 6.94 -14.91 -7.25
C LEU A 240 8.34 -14.40 -7.57
N ARG A 241 8.64 -13.20 -7.08
CA ARG A 241 9.95 -12.55 -7.27
C ARG A 241 10.69 -12.49 -5.94
N LEU A 242 11.97 -12.80 -5.94
CA LEU A 242 12.86 -12.63 -4.80
C LEU A 242 13.80 -11.47 -5.11
N ARG A 243 13.54 -10.34 -4.50
CA ARG A 243 14.19 -9.05 -4.72
C ARG A 243 15.20 -8.76 -3.62
N TYR A 244 16.39 -8.28 -4.00
CA TYR A 244 17.41 -7.84 -3.06
C TYR A 244 17.72 -6.35 -3.25
N GLU A 245 17.41 -5.52 -2.27
CA GLU A 245 17.69 -4.09 -2.29
C GLU A 245 19.19 -3.82 -2.05
N VAL A 246 19.94 -3.66 -3.13
CA VAL A 246 21.33 -3.19 -3.08
C VAL A 246 21.35 -1.76 -2.57
N ARG A 247 20.45 -0.94 -3.11
CA ARG A 247 20.04 0.38 -2.63
C ARG A 247 18.52 0.41 -2.62
N ARG A 248 17.92 1.39 -1.94
CA ARG A 248 16.46 1.54 -1.94
C ARG A 248 15.93 1.74 -3.37
N GLU A 249 16.67 2.51 -4.17
CA GLU A 249 16.28 2.88 -5.53
C GLU A 249 16.62 1.79 -6.57
N PHE A 250 17.38 0.75 -6.20
CA PHE A 250 17.83 -0.28 -7.12
C PHE A 250 17.84 -1.67 -6.46
N ALA A 251 17.01 -2.54 -6.98
CA ALA A 251 16.85 -3.90 -6.47
C ALA A 251 16.80 -4.93 -7.62
N PRO A 252 17.88 -5.65 -7.90
CA PRO A 252 17.84 -6.83 -8.77
C PRO A 252 17.01 -7.94 -8.13
N TYR A 253 16.40 -8.78 -8.98
CA TYR A 253 15.60 -9.92 -8.54
C TYR A 253 15.72 -11.10 -9.50
N ILE A 254 15.36 -12.27 -8.96
CA ILE A 254 15.06 -13.48 -9.71
C ILE A 254 13.64 -13.92 -9.37
N GLY A 255 12.99 -14.64 -10.27
CA GLY A 255 11.63 -15.07 -10.01
C GLY A 255 11.15 -16.17 -10.93
N VAL A 256 9.91 -16.52 -10.72
CA VAL A 256 9.13 -17.41 -11.60
C VAL A 256 7.76 -16.79 -11.80
N SER A 257 7.21 -16.91 -13.01
CA SER A 257 5.80 -16.65 -13.27
C SER A 257 5.14 -17.89 -13.86
N TRP A 258 3.84 -17.99 -13.60
CA TRP A 258 2.95 -19.00 -14.16
C TRP A 258 1.74 -18.31 -14.75
N ASN A 259 1.63 -18.39 -16.06
CA ASN A 259 0.48 -17.87 -16.81
C ASN A 259 -0.45 -19.03 -17.18
N GLN A 260 -1.75 -18.85 -16.97
CA GLN A 260 -2.79 -19.79 -17.33
C GLN A 260 -3.85 -19.09 -18.18
N LEU A 261 -4.12 -19.62 -19.37
CA LEU A 261 -5.19 -19.19 -20.26
C LEU A 261 -6.45 -19.99 -19.98
N TYR A 262 -7.63 -19.36 -20.18
CA TYR A 262 -8.92 -19.96 -19.90
C TYR A 262 -9.89 -19.84 -21.07
N GLY A 263 -10.86 -20.76 -21.13
CA GLY A 263 -12.00 -20.73 -22.04
C GLY A 263 -11.60 -20.53 -23.49
N ASN A 264 -12.28 -19.60 -24.19
CA ASN A 264 -12.02 -19.34 -25.61
C ASN A 264 -10.62 -18.81 -25.89
N THR A 265 -9.94 -18.21 -24.93
CA THR A 265 -8.51 -17.79 -25.06
C THR A 265 -7.63 -19.03 -25.20
N ALA A 266 -7.79 -20.00 -24.31
CA ALA A 266 -7.05 -21.26 -24.37
C ALA A 266 -7.37 -22.04 -25.67
N ASP A 267 -8.63 -22.02 -26.11
CA ASP A 267 -9.04 -22.67 -27.36
C ASP A 267 -8.40 -22.03 -28.61
N MET A 268 -8.19 -20.70 -28.59
CA MET A 268 -7.52 -19.98 -29.68
C MET A 268 -6.02 -20.29 -29.67
N ALA A 269 -5.34 -20.21 -28.53
CA ALA A 269 -3.94 -20.57 -28.37
C ALA A 269 -3.67 -22.02 -28.83
N ALA A 270 -4.52 -22.97 -28.45
CA ALA A 270 -4.40 -24.37 -28.86
C ALA A 270 -4.50 -24.57 -30.38
N ARG A 271 -5.29 -23.74 -31.10
CA ARG A 271 -5.38 -23.79 -32.59
C ARG A 271 -4.10 -23.33 -33.25
N GLU A 272 -3.32 -22.47 -32.60
CA GLU A 272 -2.02 -21.98 -33.08
C GLU A 272 -0.87 -22.88 -32.62
N GLY A 273 -1.17 -23.92 -31.84
CA GLY A 273 -0.20 -24.87 -31.32
C GLY A 273 0.50 -24.37 -30.05
N GLU A 274 -0.07 -23.38 -29.40
CA GLU A 274 0.41 -22.85 -28.14
C GLU A 274 -0.20 -23.60 -26.97
N LYS A 275 0.46 -23.54 -25.82
CA LYS A 275 -0.01 -24.17 -24.58
C LYS A 275 -0.93 -23.20 -23.82
N ASP A 276 -1.90 -23.74 -23.15
CA ASP A 276 -2.83 -23.01 -22.27
C ASP A 276 -2.16 -22.58 -20.94
N ASN A 277 -0.99 -23.13 -20.63
CA ASN A 277 -0.23 -22.77 -19.45
C ASN A 277 1.26 -22.64 -19.76
N GLU A 278 1.91 -21.72 -19.08
CA GLU A 278 3.33 -21.46 -19.26
C GLU A 278 3.99 -21.09 -17.94
N VAL A 279 5.18 -21.66 -17.69
CA VAL A 279 6.05 -21.26 -16.57
C VAL A 279 7.29 -20.60 -17.15
N ARG A 280 7.62 -19.43 -16.63
CA ARG A 280 8.78 -18.62 -17.03
C ARG A 280 9.69 -18.36 -15.85
N PHE A 281 10.99 -18.42 -16.10
CA PHE A 281 12.01 -17.92 -15.19
C PHE A 281 12.28 -16.45 -15.48
N LEU A 282 12.38 -15.67 -14.43
CA LEU A 282 12.50 -14.22 -14.45
C LEU A 282 13.85 -13.79 -13.89
N LEU A 283 14.51 -12.86 -14.58
CA LEU A 283 15.70 -12.16 -14.09
C LEU A 283 15.56 -10.68 -14.42
N GLY A 284 15.52 -9.84 -13.43
CA GLY A 284 15.22 -8.44 -13.65
C GLY A 284 15.76 -7.50 -12.59
N ALA A 285 15.35 -6.25 -12.71
CA ALA A 285 15.64 -5.21 -11.75
C ALA A 285 14.44 -4.28 -11.58
N ARG A 286 14.21 -3.85 -10.34
CA ARG A 286 13.29 -2.78 -9.97
C ARG A 286 14.12 -1.52 -9.71
N VAL A 287 13.67 -0.39 -10.28
CA VAL A 287 14.37 0.90 -10.16
C VAL A 287 13.33 2.01 -9.98
N TRP A 288 13.58 2.93 -9.05
CA TRP A 288 12.70 4.08 -8.87
C TRP A 288 13.49 5.39 -8.64
N PHE A 289 12.84 6.50 -8.93
CA PHE A 289 13.39 7.85 -8.87
C PHE A 289 12.40 8.83 -8.26
#